data_46955af55063dbca9a6e831626424bd5
#
_entry.id   46955af55063dbca9a6e831626424bd5
#
_cell.length_a   1.000
_cell.length_b   1.000
_cell.length_c   1.000
_cell.angle_alpha   90.00
_cell.angle_beta   90.00
_cell.angle_gamma   90.00
#
_symmetry.space_group_name_H-M   'P 1'
#
loop_
_entity.id
_entity.type
_entity.pdbx_description
1 polymer ?
#
loop_
_entity_poly.entity_id
_entity_poly.type
_entity_poly.pdbx_seq_one_letter_code
_entity_poly.pdbx_strand_id
1 'polypeptide(L)' 'MSNFKKYILALIIAFVITIPIASIILTIVFDTVVFLIISTVIYLIVMTFVIKSFNYDKY' A
#
# COMPACT_ATOMS: atom_id res chain seq x y z
N MET A 1 22.09 0.50 -4.43
CA MET A 1 21.75 -0.19 -3.97
C MET A 1 20.85 -0.28 -2.88
N SER A 2 21.09 0.20 -1.71
CA SER A 2 20.18 0.04 -0.61
C SER A 2 18.88 0.81 -0.83
N ASN A 3 18.93 1.96 -1.50
CA ASN A 3 17.70 2.69 -1.77
C ASN A 3 16.74 1.91 -2.66
N PHE A 4 17.29 1.28 -3.67
CA PHE A 4 16.49 0.49 -4.59
C PHE A 4 15.83 -0.68 -3.86
N LYS A 5 16.59 -1.36 -3.03
CA LYS A 5 16.06 -2.47 -2.24
C LYS A 5 14.96 -2.00 -1.30
N LYS A 6 15.14 -0.83 -0.70
CA LYS A 6 14.12 -0.28 0.20
C LYS A 6 12.81 -0.05 -0.52
N TYR A 7 12.87 0.49 -1.73
CA TYR A 7 11.65 0.74 -2.49
C TYR A 7 10.96 -0.55 -2.87
N ILE A 8 11.73 -1.55 -3.28
CA ILE A 8 11.15 -2.84 -3.63
C ILE A 8 10.50 -3.48 -2.40
N LEU A 9 11.18 -3.43 -1.27
CA LEU A 9 10.66 -3.99 -0.04
C LEU A 9 9.41 -3.24 0.40
N ALA A 10 9.40 -1.92 0.27
CA ALA A 10 8.24 -1.11 0.60
C ALA A 10 7.05 -1.48 -0.29
N LEU A 11 7.29 -1.72 -1.56
CA LEU A 11 6.25 -2.12 -2.49
C LEU A 11 5.63 -3.45 -2.06
N ILE A 12 6.46 -4.42 -1.71
CA ILE A 12 5.99 -5.73 -1.29
C ILE A 12 5.17 -5.62 -0.01
N ILE A 13 5.67 -4.89 0.97
CA ILE A 13 4.99 -4.73 2.24
C ILE A 13 3.65 -4.02 2.04
N ALA A 14 3.64 -2.95 1.25
CA ALA A 14 2.41 -2.22 0.97
C ALA A 14 1.39 -3.11 0.28
N PHE A 15 1.85 -3.94 -0.63
CA PHE A 15 0.97 -4.85 -1.35
C PHE A 15 0.35 -5.87 -0.39
N VAL A 16 1.16 -6.45 0.48
CA VAL A 16 0.69 -7.43 1.45
C VAL A 16 -0.32 -6.82 2.41
N ILE A 17 -0.09 -5.59 2.84
CA ILE A 17 -1.03 -4.91 3.74
C ILE A 17 -2.31 -4.54 3.00
N THR A 18 -2.21 -4.17 1.74
CA THR A 18 -3.37 -3.73 0.97
C THR A 18 -4.33 -4.86 0.64
N ILE A 19 -3.81 -6.08 0.46
CA ILE A 19 -4.65 -7.22 0.09
C ILE A 19 -5.81 -7.45 1.06
N PRO A 20 -5.60 -7.56 2.38
CA PRO A 20 -6.74 -7.77 3.29
C PRO A 20 -7.67 -6.57 3.33
N ILE A 21 -7.13 -5.36 3.23
CA ILE A 21 -7.96 -4.17 3.22
C ILE A 21 -8.83 -4.15 1.96
N ALA A 22 -8.26 -4.47 0.82
CA ALA A 22 -9.00 -4.53 -0.44
C ALA A 22 -10.08 -5.61 -0.39
N SER A 23 -9.79 -6.71 0.26
CA SER A 23 -10.75 -7.79 0.41
C SER A 23 -11.99 -7.34 1.20
N ILE A 24 -11.77 -6.58 2.27
CA ILE A 24 -12.86 -6.04 3.07
C ILE A 24 -13.68 -5.05 2.25
N ILE A 25 -13.01 -4.18 1.51
CA ILE A 25 -13.67 -3.19 0.69
C ILE A 25 -14.51 -3.86 -0.39
N LEU A 26 -14.00 -4.93 -0.99
CA LEU A 26 -14.71 -5.66 -2.02
C LEU A 26 -16.02 -6.24 -1.50
N THR A 27 -16.07 -6.58 -0.22
CA THR A 27 -17.27 -7.08 0.41
C THR A 27 -18.35 -6.01 0.53
N ILE A 28 -17.93 -4.76 0.70
CA ILE A 28 -18.86 -3.65 0.92
C ILE A 28 -19.24 -2.97 -0.38
N VAL A 29 -18.27 -2.81 -1.30
CA VAL A 29 -18.46 -2.06 -2.54
C VAL A 29 -18.68 -3.04 -3.70
N PHE A 30 -19.81 -2.88 -4.39
CA PHE A 30 -20.11 -3.73 -5.54
C PHE A 30 -19.63 -3.12 -6.85
N ASP A 31 -19.45 -1.80 -6.89
CA ASP A 31 -19.07 -1.11 -8.11
C ASP A 31 -17.55 -1.23 -8.32
N THR A 32 -17.16 -1.84 -9.45
CA THR A 32 -15.75 -2.07 -9.75
C THR A 32 -14.97 -0.76 -9.86
N VAL A 33 -15.56 0.25 -10.48
CA VAL A 33 -14.88 1.54 -10.65
C VAL A 33 -14.60 2.17 -9.31
N VAL A 34 -15.61 2.20 -8.44
CA VAL A 34 -15.46 2.76 -7.10
C VAL A 34 -14.43 1.96 -6.30
N PHE A 35 -14.46 0.64 -6.45
CA PHE A 35 -13.52 -0.22 -5.77
C PHE A 35 -12.07 0.11 -6.18
N LEU A 36 -11.85 0.30 -7.47
CA LEU A 36 -10.53 0.61 -7.98
C LEU A 36 -10.02 1.93 -7.44
N ILE A 37 -10.87 2.95 -7.41
CA ILE A 37 -10.50 4.27 -6.91
C ILE A 37 -10.11 4.19 -5.44
N ILE A 38 -10.94 3.54 -4.63
CA ILE A 38 -10.70 3.42 -3.21
C ILE A 38 -9.42 2.63 -2.94
N SER A 39 -9.24 1.53 -3.66
CA SER A 39 -8.04 0.71 -3.50
C SER A 39 -6.78 1.49 -3.83
N THR A 40 -6.81 2.28 -4.89
CA THR A 40 -5.67 3.08 -5.29
C THR A 40 -5.31 4.09 -4.20
N VAL A 41 -6.31 4.77 -3.66
CA VAL A 41 -6.08 5.76 -2.61
C VAL A 41 -5.48 5.10 -1.37
N ILE A 42 -6.03 3.97 -0.97
CA ILE A 42 -5.52 3.24 0.19
C ILE A 42 -4.09 2.79 -0.04
N TYR A 43 -3.81 2.26 -1.22
CA TYR A 43 -2.47 1.80 -1.55
C TYR A 43 -1.46 2.94 -1.46
N LEU A 44 -1.82 4.11 -1.98
CA LEU A 44 -0.94 5.28 -1.92
C LEU A 44 -0.66 5.70 -0.48
N ILE A 45 -1.68 5.68 0.37
CA ILE A 45 -1.52 6.04 1.77
C ILE A 45 -0.59 5.05 2.47
N VAL A 46 -0.83 3.75 2.26
CA VAL A 46 0.01 2.72 2.87
C VAL A 46 1.45 2.83 2.38
N MET A 47 1.62 3.07 1.09
CA MET A 47 2.95 3.22 0.50
C MET A 47 3.70 4.38 1.12
N THR A 48 3.02 5.50 1.30
CA THR A 48 3.61 6.67 1.94
C THR A 48 4.06 6.36 3.36
N PHE A 49 3.22 5.65 4.11
CA PHE A 49 3.56 5.27 5.47
C PHE A 49 4.79 4.37 5.51
N VAL A 50 4.85 3.38 4.63
CA VAL A 50 5.96 2.44 4.62
C VAL A 50 7.26 3.14 4.26
N ILE A 51 7.24 4.01 3.26
CA ILE A 51 8.42 4.74 2.85
C ILE A 51 8.89 5.66 3.97
N LYS A 52 7.95 6.32 4.63
CA LYS A 52 8.29 7.21 5.72
C LYS A 52 8.91 6.43 6.88
N SER A 53 8.40 5.26 7.15
CA SER A 53 8.94 4.40 8.20
C SER A 53 10.38 4.01 7.89
N PHE A 54 10.65 3.69 6.63
CA PHE A 54 12.00 3.32 6.23
C PHE A 54 12.97 4.49 6.36
N ASN A 55 12.52 5.68 5.98
CA ASN A 55 13.37 6.86 6.10
C ASN A 55 13.66 7.17 7.56
N TYR A 56 12.66 7.01 8.41
CA TYR A 56 12.83 7.26 9.83
C TYR A 56 13.80 6.26 10.43
N ASP A 57 13.72 5.01 9.98
CA ASP A 57 14.57 3.95 10.49
C ASP A 57 16.02 4.16 10.07
N LYS A 58 16.26 5.00 9.10
CA LYS A 58 17.59 5.23 8.62
C LYS A 58 18.49 5.85 9.68
N TYR A 59 17.91 6.57 10.61
CA TYR A 59 18.69 7.14 11.69
C TYR A 59 18.88 6.13 12.80
#